data_674729cc5a16e0b6393f2fd379808ed0
#
_entry.id   674729cc5a16e0b6393f2fd379808ed0
#
_cell.length_a   1.000
_cell.length_b   1.000
_cell.length_c   1.000
_cell.angle_alpha   90.00
_cell.angle_beta   90.00
_cell.angle_gamma   90.00
#
_symmetry.space_group_name_H-M   'P 1'
#
loop_
_entity.id
_entity.type
_entity.pdbx_description
1 polymer ?
#
loop_
_entity_poly.entity_id
_entity_poly.type
_entity_poly.pdbx_seq_one_letter_code
_entity_poly.pdbx_strand_id
1 'polypeptide(L)'
;MTGCLTFPLKVAATLVLLVLLAAAWFYRDEIVRFGRVQLGMSALPSRVGLPEAGGAERGQARMDSLVRTRADSVVLTPVEMASLIDAELRRRASGAPDSITVELGDRELTVRGQVSTEPIPAAIRDILGGALGAREEVELTGTLGLQRTGVGELEVRRVRVRGFPVPREMVDRLIGRYVPRTSGPTVLFDVPAEITGIRVTPRGVILYGGR
;
A
#
# COMPACT_ATOMS: atom_id res chain seq x y z
N MET A 1 60.44 -14.14 -2.13
CA MET A 1 59.94 -12.75 -2.12
C MET A 1 58.54 -12.70 -2.79
N THR A 2 57.50 -13.27 -2.17
CA THR A 2 56.15 -13.45 -2.75
C THR A 2 55.00 -13.00 -1.81
N GLY A 3 55.29 -12.07 -0.88
CA GLY A 3 54.35 -11.73 0.17
C GLY A 3 53.62 -10.38 0.05
N CYS A 4 53.96 -9.49 -0.92
CA CYS A 4 53.45 -8.11 -0.90
C CYS A 4 52.26 -7.81 -1.82
N LEU A 5 51.90 -8.71 -2.73
CA LEU A 5 50.77 -8.46 -3.67
C LEU A 5 49.41 -9.00 -3.16
N THR A 6 49.41 -9.86 -2.11
CA THR A 6 48.16 -10.48 -1.64
C THR A 6 47.38 -9.60 -0.67
N PHE A 7 48.00 -8.60 -0.06
CA PHE A 7 47.32 -7.73 0.90
C PHE A 7 46.32 -6.75 0.24
N PRO A 8 46.67 -6.00 -0.81
CA PRO A 8 45.69 -5.11 -1.47
C PRO A 8 44.54 -5.90 -2.14
N LEU A 9 44.80 -7.11 -2.65
CA LEU A 9 43.78 -7.95 -3.26
C LEU A 9 42.75 -8.44 -2.24
N LYS A 10 43.20 -8.80 -1.01
CA LYS A 10 42.30 -9.19 0.08
C LYS A 10 41.44 -8.03 0.58
N VAL A 11 42.03 -6.83 0.69
CA VAL A 11 41.28 -5.62 1.08
C VAL A 11 40.24 -5.26 0.01
N ALA A 12 40.61 -5.30 -1.26
CA ALA A 12 39.68 -5.06 -2.36
C ALA A 12 38.53 -6.08 -2.38
N ALA A 13 38.83 -7.37 -2.19
CA ALA A 13 37.82 -8.43 -2.13
C ALA A 13 36.86 -8.24 -0.94
N THR A 14 37.38 -7.85 0.23
CA THR A 14 36.55 -7.57 1.41
C THR A 14 35.66 -6.35 1.20
N LEU A 15 36.16 -5.30 0.55
CA LEU A 15 35.38 -4.11 0.23
C LEU A 15 34.24 -4.43 -0.75
N VAL A 16 34.53 -5.21 -1.82
CA VAL A 16 33.51 -5.68 -2.77
C VAL A 16 32.45 -6.53 -2.06
N LEU A 17 32.88 -7.44 -1.16
CA LEU A 17 31.95 -8.25 -0.40
C LEU A 17 31.04 -7.41 0.52
N LEU A 18 31.59 -6.39 1.20
CA LEU A 18 30.82 -5.47 2.02
C LEU A 18 29.80 -4.66 1.20
N VAL A 19 30.20 -4.17 0.02
CA VAL A 19 29.30 -3.46 -0.90
C VAL A 19 28.19 -4.40 -1.39
N LEU A 20 28.50 -5.65 -1.72
CA LEU A 20 27.50 -6.65 -2.13
C LEU A 20 26.55 -7.01 -0.98
N LEU A 21 27.05 -7.12 0.25
CA LEU A 21 26.22 -7.35 1.42
C LEU A 21 25.32 -6.15 1.74
N ALA A 22 25.84 -4.93 1.62
CA ALA A 22 25.04 -3.71 1.80
C ALA A 22 23.98 -3.59 0.70
N ALA A 23 24.33 -3.88 -0.55
CA ALA A 23 23.37 -3.93 -1.66
C ALA A 23 22.32 -5.03 -1.44
N ALA A 24 22.72 -6.24 -1.03
CA ALA A 24 21.80 -7.32 -0.72
C ALA A 24 20.87 -6.98 0.44
N TRP A 25 21.37 -6.24 1.45
CA TRP A 25 20.54 -5.74 2.56
C TRP A 25 19.55 -4.67 2.11
N PHE A 26 19.97 -3.74 1.25
CA PHE A 26 19.12 -2.66 0.72
C PHE A 26 18.06 -3.20 -0.26
N TYR A 27 18.42 -4.21 -1.07
CA TYR A 27 17.54 -4.82 -2.08
C TYR A 27 16.95 -6.17 -1.64
N ARG A 28 17.07 -6.54 -0.35
CA ARG A 28 16.61 -7.84 0.15
C ARG A 28 15.16 -8.15 -0.22
N ASP A 29 14.29 -7.15 -0.15
CA ASP A 29 12.85 -7.33 -0.44
C ASP A 29 12.61 -7.56 -1.94
N GLU A 30 13.42 -6.92 -2.81
CA GLU A 30 13.42 -7.10 -4.26
C GLU A 30 14.02 -8.46 -4.65
N ILE A 31 15.14 -8.84 -4.03
CA ILE A 31 15.83 -10.13 -4.27
C ILE A 31 14.94 -11.28 -3.81
N VAL A 32 14.26 -11.16 -2.69
CA VAL A 32 13.32 -12.18 -2.18
C VAL A 32 12.10 -12.28 -3.12
N ARG A 33 11.59 -11.17 -3.66
CA ARG A 33 10.55 -11.19 -4.70
C ARG A 33 11.02 -11.92 -5.95
N PHE A 34 12.18 -11.57 -6.47
CA PHE A 34 12.75 -12.16 -7.68
C PHE A 34 13.05 -13.65 -7.50
N GLY A 35 13.63 -14.06 -6.35
CA GLY A 35 13.89 -15.45 -6.02
C GLY A 35 12.61 -16.30 -5.89
N ARG A 36 11.52 -15.75 -5.33
CA ARG A 36 10.22 -16.43 -5.24
C ARG A 36 9.58 -16.67 -6.61
N VAL A 37 9.73 -15.73 -7.53
CA VAL A 37 9.23 -15.86 -8.92
C VAL A 37 10.01 -16.93 -9.68
N GLN A 38 11.35 -16.97 -9.54
CA GLN A 38 12.22 -17.92 -10.24
C GLN A 38 12.12 -19.36 -9.69
N LEU A 39 11.87 -19.52 -8.39
CA LEU A 39 11.80 -20.85 -7.76
C LEU A 39 10.40 -21.48 -7.85
N GLY A 40 9.46 -20.87 -8.59
CA GLY A 40 8.09 -21.40 -8.71
C GLY A 40 7.35 -21.50 -7.38
N MET A 41 7.91 -20.96 -6.30
CA MET A 41 7.22 -20.75 -5.03
C MET A 41 6.29 -19.55 -5.21
N SER A 42 5.24 -19.75 -5.99
CA SER A 42 4.15 -18.80 -6.11
C SER A 42 3.64 -18.54 -4.70
N ALA A 43 4.06 -17.41 -4.10
CA ALA A 43 3.18 -16.75 -3.16
C ALA A 43 1.81 -16.79 -3.84
N LEU A 44 0.80 -17.32 -3.18
CA LEU A 44 -0.58 -17.31 -3.67
C LEU A 44 -0.77 -15.98 -4.39
N PRO A 45 -1.20 -15.97 -5.67
CA PRO A 45 -1.17 -14.76 -6.46
C PRO A 45 -1.86 -13.67 -5.68
N SER A 46 -1.11 -12.63 -5.29
CA SER A 46 -1.71 -11.44 -4.74
C SER A 46 -2.67 -10.95 -5.80
N ARG A 47 -3.96 -11.09 -5.55
CA ARG A 47 -4.97 -10.76 -6.55
C ARG A 47 -4.98 -9.25 -6.66
N VAL A 48 -4.55 -8.79 -7.82
CA VAL A 48 -4.57 -7.39 -8.19
C VAL A 48 -5.98 -7.07 -8.64
N GLY A 49 -6.60 -6.05 -8.02
CA GLY A 49 -7.89 -5.50 -8.44
C GLY A 49 -7.69 -4.18 -9.16
N LEU A 50 -8.35 -4.04 -10.29
CA LEU A 50 -8.53 -2.76 -11.00
C LEU A 50 -9.97 -2.31 -10.81
N PRO A 51 -10.26 -1.00 -10.72
CA PRO A 51 -11.63 -0.50 -10.69
C PRO A 51 -12.38 -0.94 -11.96
N GLU A 52 -13.60 -1.41 -11.77
CA GLU A 52 -14.48 -1.88 -12.83
C GLU A 52 -15.83 -1.21 -12.72
N ALA A 53 -16.49 -0.97 -13.86
CA ALA A 53 -17.84 -0.45 -13.87
C ALA A 53 -18.80 -1.36 -13.07
N GLY A 54 -19.58 -0.77 -12.16
CA GLY A 54 -20.46 -1.50 -11.24
C GLY A 54 -19.73 -2.25 -10.11
N GLY A 55 -18.40 -2.13 -10.01
CA GLY A 55 -17.62 -2.79 -8.96
C GLY A 55 -17.88 -2.19 -7.57
N ALA A 56 -18.01 -0.87 -7.49
CA ALA A 56 -18.33 -0.18 -6.24
C ALA A 56 -19.75 -0.54 -5.76
N GLU A 57 -20.72 -0.59 -6.67
CA GLU A 57 -22.10 -0.97 -6.36
C GLU A 57 -22.17 -2.42 -5.87
N ARG A 58 -21.42 -3.35 -6.50
CA ARG A 58 -21.34 -4.75 -6.03
C ARG A 58 -20.72 -4.84 -4.64
N GLY A 59 -19.63 -4.10 -4.40
CA GLY A 59 -18.99 -4.04 -3.09
C GLY A 59 -19.93 -3.50 -2.00
N GLN A 60 -20.63 -2.41 -2.31
CA GLN A 60 -21.66 -1.83 -1.43
C GLN A 60 -22.80 -2.82 -1.15
N ALA A 61 -23.34 -3.47 -2.21
CA ALA A 61 -24.42 -4.44 -2.06
C ALA A 61 -24.00 -5.64 -1.17
N ARG A 62 -22.73 -6.05 -1.20
CA ARG A 62 -22.20 -7.09 -0.29
C ARG A 62 -22.17 -6.61 1.16
N MET A 63 -21.72 -5.39 1.41
CA MET A 63 -21.74 -4.80 2.74
C MET A 63 -23.18 -4.65 3.27
N ASP A 64 -24.09 -4.17 2.42
CA ASP A 64 -25.51 -4.06 2.75
C ASP A 64 -26.16 -5.44 2.99
N SER A 65 -25.72 -6.48 2.28
CA SER A 65 -26.21 -7.84 2.53
C SER A 65 -25.78 -8.36 3.88
N LEU A 66 -24.54 -8.09 4.33
CA LEU A 66 -24.07 -8.45 5.67
C LEU A 66 -24.99 -7.88 6.73
N VAL A 67 -25.35 -6.60 6.60
CA VAL A 67 -26.25 -5.91 7.55
C VAL A 67 -27.66 -6.49 7.50
N ARG A 68 -28.26 -6.63 6.30
CA ARG A 68 -29.65 -7.08 6.14
C ARG A 68 -29.86 -8.53 6.51
N THR A 69 -28.94 -9.41 6.14
CA THR A 69 -29.09 -10.86 6.36
C THR A 69 -28.48 -11.34 7.68
N ARG A 70 -27.81 -10.43 8.41
CA ARG A 70 -27.03 -10.77 9.62
C ARG A 70 -26.07 -11.92 9.37
N ALA A 71 -25.45 -11.93 8.20
CA ALA A 71 -24.44 -12.93 7.85
C ALA A 71 -23.22 -12.81 8.77
N ASP A 72 -22.59 -13.93 9.10
CA ASP A 72 -21.38 -13.93 9.94
C ASP A 72 -20.21 -13.20 9.27
N SER A 73 -20.14 -13.22 7.93
CA SER A 73 -19.12 -12.50 7.17
C SER A 73 -19.48 -12.35 5.70
N VAL A 74 -18.85 -11.37 5.04
CA VAL A 74 -18.81 -11.23 3.58
C VAL A 74 -17.37 -10.99 3.13
N VAL A 75 -17.08 -11.33 1.87
CA VAL A 75 -15.75 -11.14 1.27
C VAL A 75 -15.86 -10.13 0.14
N LEU A 76 -15.13 -9.04 0.25
CA LEU A 76 -14.94 -8.08 -0.85
C LEU A 76 -13.73 -8.53 -1.68
N THR A 77 -13.92 -8.68 -2.98
CA THR A 77 -12.85 -9.02 -3.91
C THR A 77 -11.89 -7.85 -4.10
N PRO A 78 -10.65 -8.08 -4.61
CA PRO A 78 -9.72 -7.00 -4.93
C PRO A 78 -10.31 -5.96 -5.90
N VAL A 79 -11.13 -6.40 -6.86
CA VAL A 79 -11.81 -5.53 -7.84
C VAL A 79 -12.84 -4.64 -7.15
N GLU A 80 -13.67 -5.20 -6.26
CA GLU A 80 -14.66 -4.44 -5.48
C GLU A 80 -13.96 -3.45 -4.54
N MET A 81 -12.86 -3.84 -3.90
CA MET A 81 -12.05 -2.94 -3.07
C MET A 81 -11.45 -1.79 -3.90
N ALA A 82 -10.86 -2.09 -5.06
CA ALA A 82 -10.32 -1.06 -5.95
C ALA A 82 -11.41 -0.08 -6.39
N SER A 83 -12.59 -0.60 -6.75
CA SER A 83 -13.72 0.21 -7.20
C SER A 83 -14.30 1.09 -6.08
N LEU A 84 -14.39 0.57 -4.85
CA LEU A 84 -14.83 1.33 -3.69
C LEU A 84 -13.84 2.46 -3.33
N ILE A 85 -12.54 2.17 -3.37
CA ILE A 85 -11.49 3.16 -3.12
C ILE A 85 -11.50 4.24 -4.21
N ASP A 86 -11.60 3.85 -5.48
CA ASP A 86 -11.69 4.80 -6.60
C ASP A 86 -12.91 5.73 -6.47
N ALA A 87 -14.08 5.15 -6.20
CA ALA A 87 -15.31 5.92 -6.02
C ALA A 87 -15.21 6.90 -4.84
N GLU A 88 -14.57 6.48 -3.72
CA GLU A 88 -14.38 7.34 -2.56
C GLU A 88 -13.40 8.48 -2.82
N LEU A 89 -12.29 8.19 -3.49
CA LEU A 89 -11.30 9.20 -3.85
C LEU A 89 -11.88 10.23 -4.82
N ARG A 90 -12.64 9.80 -5.82
CA ARG A 90 -13.33 10.72 -6.76
C ARG A 90 -14.36 11.61 -6.06
N ARG A 91 -15.00 11.13 -5.00
CA ARG A 91 -15.94 11.93 -4.21
C ARG A 91 -15.26 13.01 -3.35
N ARG A 92 -14.05 12.68 -2.82
CA ARG A 92 -13.37 13.55 -1.82
C ARG A 92 -12.33 14.48 -2.40
N ALA A 93 -11.71 14.12 -3.51
CA ALA A 93 -10.56 14.84 -4.05
C ALA A 93 -10.84 15.41 -5.43
N SER A 94 -10.67 16.73 -5.57
CA SER A 94 -10.42 17.36 -6.85
C SER A 94 -9.01 16.97 -7.30
N GLY A 95 -8.88 16.00 -8.21
CA GLY A 95 -7.60 15.44 -8.63
C GLY A 95 -7.42 14.00 -8.16
N ALA A 96 -8.51 13.22 -8.20
CA ALA A 96 -8.45 11.78 -7.96
C ALA A 96 -7.33 11.12 -8.77
N PRO A 97 -6.60 10.17 -8.20
CA PRO A 97 -5.58 9.44 -8.93
C PRO A 97 -6.20 8.72 -10.12
N ASP A 98 -5.48 8.71 -11.24
CA ASP A 98 -5.80 7.86 -12.37
C ASP A 98 -5.23 6.45 -12.12
N SER A 99 -5.86 5.46 -12.73
CA SER A 99 -5.34 4.09 -12.79
C SER A 99 -5.06 3.46 -11.41
N ILE A 100 -6.04 3.52 -10.51
CA ILE A 100 -5.93 2.86 -9.20
C ILE A 100 -5.80 1.35 -9.38
N THR A 101 -4.86 0.78 -8.62
CA THR A 101 -4.65 -0.66 -8.52
C THR A 101 -4.59 -1.04 -7.05
N VAL A 102 -5.31 -2.09 -6.66
CA VAL A 102 -5.29 -2.62 -5.29
C VAL A 102 -4.69 -4.02 -5.30
N GLU A 103 -3.68 -4.24 -4.49
CA GLU A 103 -3.05 -5.53 -4.26
C GLU A 103 -3.29 -5.96 -2.82
N LEU A 104 -3.88 -7.14 -2.61
CA LEU A 104 -4.16 -7.69 -1.29
C LEU A 104 -3.11 -8.75 -0.93
N GLY A 105 -2.42 -8.53 0.19
CA GLY A 105 -1.47 -9.43 0.80
C GLY A 105 -2.04 -10.16 2.03
N ASP A 106 -1.16 -10.76 2.81
CA ASP A 106 -1.53 -11.29 4.13
C ASP A 106 -1.52 -10.13 5.14
N ARG A 107 -2.72 -9.72 5.58
CA ARG A 107 -2.97 -8.59 6.48
C ARG A 107 -2.62 -7.21 5.94
N GLU A 108 -2.11 -7.09 4.73
CA GLU A 108 -1.72 -5.82 4.14
C GLU A 108 -2.47 -5.55 2.84
N LEU A 109 -2.76 -4.29 2.63
CA LEU A 109 -3.36 -3.73 1.43
C LEU A 109 -2.32 -2.78 0.80
N THR A 110 -2.07 -2.92 -0.48
CA THR A 110 -1.27 -1.96 -1.24
C THR A 110 -2.14 -1.32 -2.32
N VAL A 111 -2.20 0.01 -2.29
CA VAL A 111 -2.88 0.83 -3.30
C VAL A 111 -1.82 1.54 -4.13
N ARG A 112 -1.89 1.43 -5.44
CA ARG A 112 -1.08 2.20 -6.39
C ARG A 112 -1.98 3.07 -7.23
N GLY A 113 -1.48 4.24 -7.60
CA GLY A 113 -2.19 5.15 -8.48
C GLY A 113 -1.29 6.25 -8.99
N GLN A 114 -1.66 6.88 -10.10
CA GLN A 114 -0.97 8.06 -10.61
C GLN A 114 -1.65 9.31 -10.06
N VAL A 115 -0.91 10.14 -9.34
CA VAL A 115 -1.41 11.38 -8.75
C VAL A 115 -0.79 12.59 -9.44
N SER A 116 -1.56 13.68 -9.57
CA SER A 116 -1.01 14.97 -9.98
C SER A 116 -0.05 15.49 -8.92
N THR A 117 1.09 15.98 -9.33
CA THR A 117 2.09 16.59 -8.44
C THR A 117 1.87 18.07 -8.23
N GLU A 118 0.92 18.68 -8.95
CA GLU A 118 0.61 20.10 -8.86
C GLU A 118 0.26 20.57 -7.44
N PRO A 119 -0.53 19.81 -6.63
CA PRO A 119 -0.82 20.18 -5.25
C PRO A 119 0.35 19.96 -4.27
N ILE A 120 1.45 19.29 -4.70
CA ILE A 120 2.58 18.99 -3.82
C ILE A 120 3.37 20.27 -3.53
N PRO A 121 3.55 20.66 -2.24
CA PRO A 121 4.35 21.82 -1.88
C PRO A 121 5.79 21.75 -2.42
N ALA A 122 6.34 22.89 -2.83
CA ALA A 122 7.69 23.00 -3.38
C ALA A 122 8.76 22.35 -2.46
N ALA A 123 8.65 22.58 -1.15
CA ALA A 123 9.57 21.98 -0.17
C ALA A 123 9.59 20.44 -0.19
N ILE A 124 8.49 19.79 -0.57
CA ILE A 124 8.42 18.33 -0.72
C ILE A 124 8.97 17.91 -2.08
N ARG A 125 8.70 18.70 -3.14
CA ARG A 125 9.27 18.47 -4.46
C ARG A 125 10.80 18.52 -4.43
N ASP A 126 11.37 19.48 -3.70
CA ASP A 126 12.82 19.63 -3.55
C ASP A 126 13.48 18.44 -2.85
N ILE A 127 12.81 17.88 -1.82
CA ILE A 127 13.28 16.69 -1.09
C ILE A 127 13.19 15.43 -1.97
N LEU A 128 12.19 15.34 -2.84
CA LEU A 128 12.03 14.24 -3.80
C LEU A 128 12.92 14.40 -5.06
N GLY A 129 13.87 15.34 -5.02
CA GLY A 129 14.91 15.48 -6.03
C GLY A 129 14.57 16.38 -7.22
N GLY A 130 13.61 17.29 -7.09
CA GLY A 130 13.30 18.34 -8.09
C GLY A 130 12.78 17.85 -9.44
N ALA A 131 12.85 16.54 -9.72
CA ALA A 131 12.51 15.92 -11.00
C ALA A 131 11.13 15.23 -11.00
N LEU A 132 10.17 15.75 -10.21
CA LEU A 132 8.79 15.25 -10.28
C LEU A 132 8.15 15.69 -11.60
N GLY A 133 7.64 14.72 -12.35
CA GLY A 133 6.80 14.98 -13.51
C GLY A 133 5.44 15.60 -13.12
N ALA A 134 4.62 15.95 -14.10
CA ALA A 134 3.27 16.45 -13.84
C ALA A 134 2.39 15.42 -13.11
N ARG A 135 2.72 14.14 -13.27
CA ARG A 135 2.07 12.99 -12.61
C ARG A 135 3.11 11.99 -12.15
N GLU A 136 2.88 11.41 -10.99
CA GLU A 136 3.78 10.43 -10.40
C GLU A 136 3.03 9.22 -9.86
N GLU A 137 3.67 8.06 -9.97
CA GLU A 137 3.16 6.84 -9.36
C GLU A 137 3.39 6.90 -7.84
N VAL A 138 2.31 6.74 -7.09
CA VAL A 138 2.31 6.63 -5.64
C VAL A 138 1.83 5.25 -5.24
N GLU A 139 2.61 4.60 -4.39
CA GLU A 139 2.27 3.33 -3.76
C GLU A 139 2.08 3.57 -2.26
N LEU A 140 0.94 3.15 -1.74
CA LEU A 140 0.61 3.19 -0.33
C LEU A 140 0.38 1.76 0.16
N THR A 141 1.11 1.32 1.18
CA THR A 141 0.90 0.03 1.84
C THR A 141 0.46 0.27 3.27
N GLY A 142 -0.58 -0.42 3.70
CA GLY A 142 -1.13 -0.30 5.04
C GLY A 142 -1.92 -1.52 5.50
N THR A 143 -2.38 -1.48 6.73
CA THR A 143 -3.25 -2.49 7.34
C THR A 143 -4.63 -1.91 7.59
N LEU A 144 -5.67 -2.70 7.26
CA LEU A 144 -7.06 -2.35 7.54
C LEU A 144 -7.48 -2.97 8.87
N GLY A 145 -8.17 -2.19 9.69
CA GLY A 145 -8.72 -2.61 10.97
C GLY A 145 -10.00 -1.87 11.33
N LEU A 146 -10.50 -2.14 12.51
CA LEU A 146 -11.52 -1.34 13.17
C LEU A 146 -10.91 -0.65 14.37
N GLN A 147 -11.07 0.68 14.44
CA GLN A 147 -10.71 1.44 15.62
C GLN A 147 -11.78 1.29 16.71
N ARG A 148 -13.05 1.35 16.29
CA ARG A 148 -14.25 1.17 17.13
C ARG A 148 -15.45 0.87 16.26
N THR A 149 -16.58 0.53 16.89
CA THR A 149 -17.86 0.34 16.20
C THR A 149 -18.18 1.52 15.27
N GLY A 150 -18.47 1.24 14.02
CA GLY A 150 -18.79 2.25 13.00
C GLY A 150 -17.59 3.00 12.41
N VAL A 151 -16.36 2.75 12.90
CA VAL A 151 -15.15 3.44 12.43
C VAL A 151 -14.06 2.46 12.05
N GLY A 152 -13.79 2.37 10.76
CA GLY A 152 -12.65 1.65 10.21
C GLY A 152 -11.38 2.50 10.26
N GLU A 153 -10.25 1.84 10.24
CA GLU A 153 -8.93 2.47 10.18
C GLU A 153 -8.05 1.84 9.11
N LEU A 154 -7.28 2.69 8.44
CA LEU A 154 -6.17 2.30 7.58
C LEU A 154 -4.89 2.84 8.21
N GLU A 155 -4.11 1.97 8.83
CA GLU A 155 -2.77 2.32 9.31
C GLU A 155 -1.79 2.29 8.14
N VAL A 156 -1.32 3.46 7.71
CA VAL A 156 -0.34 3.60 6.62
C VAL A 156 1.04 3.21 7.13
N ARG A 157 1.61 2.15 6.58
CA ARG A 157 2.93 1.62 6.98
C ARG A 157 4.04 2.10 6.06
N ARG A 158 3.74 2.27 4.78
CA ARG A 158 4.73 2.63 3.78
C ARG A 158 4.09 3.44 2.67
N VAL A 159 4.78 4.49 2.27
CA VAL A 159 4.45 5.26 1.06
C VAL A 159 5.68 5.28 0.17
N ARG A 160 5.50 5.06 -1.12
CA ARG A 160 6.55 5.21 -2.13
C ARG A 160 6.06 6.14 -3.22
N VAL A 161 6.96 6.96 -3.75
CA VAL A 161 6.74 7.79 -4.94
C VAL A 161 7.79 7.41 -5.96
N ARG A 162 7.39 6.99 -7.16
CA ARG A 162 8.31 6.45 -8.20
C ARG A 162 9.20 5.30 -7.68
N GLY A 163 8.66 4.47 -6.77
CA GLY A 163 9.42 3.40 -6.12
C GLY A 163 10.33 3.84 -4.96
N PHE A 164 10.56 5.14 -4.77
CA PHE A 164 11.38 5.66 -3.66
C PHE A 164 10.55 5.77 -2.38
N PRO A 165 11.07 5.26 -1.25
CA PRO A 165 10.36 5.35 0.02
C PRO A 165 10.29 6.80 0.50
N VAL A 166 9.10 7.22 0.94
CA VAL A 166 8.88 8.52 1.59
C VAL A 166 9.17 8.36 3.08
N PRO A 167 9.98 9.25 3.70
CA PRO A 167 10.24 9.23 5.14
C PRO A 167 8.94 9.34 5.95
N ARG A 168 8.87 8.63 7.07
CA ARG A 168 7.65 8.52 7.89
C ARG A 168 7.15 9.88 8.37
N GLU A 169 8.07 10.75 8.80
CA GLU A 169 7.75 12.11 9.27
C GLU A 169 7.09 12.97 8.19
N MET A 170 7.40 12.71 6.92
CA MET A 170 6.77 13.36 5.78
C MET A 170 5.40 12.79 5.49
N VAL A 171 5.25 11.46 5.59
CA VAL A 171 3.97 10.77 5.45
C VAL A 171 2.97 11.31 6.47
N ASP A 172 3.35 11.42 7.73
CA ASP A 172 2.51 11.92 8.82
C ASP A 172 2.04 13.36 8.56
N ARG A 173 2.95 14.23 8.07
CA ARG A 173 2.59 15.63 7.71
C ARG A 173 1.66 15.72 6.50
N LEU A 174 1.87 14.87 5.49
CA LEU A 174 1.04 14.85 4.29
C LEU A 174 -0.36 14.34 4.64
N ILE A 175 -0.45 13.21 5.32
CA ILE A 175 -1.74 12.63 5.72
C ILE A 175 -2.50 13.64 6.59
N GLY A 176 -1.88 14.19 7.63
CA GLY A 176 -2.51 15.14 8.53
C GLY A 176 -2.97 16.44 7.86
N ARG A 177 -2.36 16.82 6.73
CA ARG A 177 -2.73 18.03 5.99
C ARG A 177 -3.87 17.81 4.97
N TYR A 178 -3.89 16.65 4.32
CA TYR A 178 -4.78 16.42 3.18
C TYR A 178 -5.92 15.45 3.46
N VAL A 179 -5.82 14.66 4.53
CA VAL A 179 -6.87 13.71 4.88
C VAL A 179 -7.54 14.14 6.19
N PRO A 180 -8.81 14.56 6.14
CA PRO A 180 -9.56 14.87 7.37
C PRO A 180 -9.74 13.62 8.22
N ARG A 181 -9.80 13.78 9.53
CA ARG A 181 -9.95 12.70 10.52
C ARG A 181 -8.77 11.74 10.55
N THR A 182 -7.55 12.27 10.65
CA THR A 182 -6.34 11.46 10.83
C THR A 182 -5.79 11.59 12.23
N SER A 183 -5.17 10.50 12.73
CA SER A 183 -4.37 10.50 13.93
C SER A 183 -3.00 9.91 13.57
N GLY A 184 -2.04 10.79 13.26
CA GLY A 184 -0.74 10.36 12.74
C GLY A 184 -0.87 9.63 11.38
N PRO A 185 -0.26 8.45 11.21
CA PRO A 185 -0.29 7.70 9.95
C PRO A 185 -1.61 6.94 9.72
N THR A 186 -2.63 7.15 10.56
CA THR A 186 -3.90 6.42 10.49
C THR A 186 -4.98 7.26 9.84
N VAL A 187 -5.59 6.72 8.79
CA VAL A 187 -6.75 7.29 8.09
C VAL A 187 -8.02 6.61 8.61
N LEU A 188 -8.97 7.40 9.11
CA LEU A 188 -10.25 6.89 9.58
C LEU A 188 -11.31 6.99 8.50
N PHE A 189 -12.15 5.97 8.42
CA PHE A 189 -13.28 5.92 7.48
C PHE A 189 -14.53 5.30 8.14
N ASP A 190 -15.69 5.69 7.64
CA ASP A 190 -16.94 5.20 8.19
C ASP A 190 -17.25 3.79 7.64
N VAL A 191 -17.69 2.90 8.51
CA VAL A 191 -18.18 1.56 8.18
C VAL A 191 -19.53 1.32 8.87
N PRO A 192 -20.39 0.42 8.33
CA PRO A 192 -21.58 0.02 9.06
C PRO A 192 -21.28 -0.45 10.48
N ALA A 193 -22.11 -0.07 11.45
CA ALA A 193 -21.91 -0.38 12.87
C ALA A 193 -21.97 -1.89 13.17
N GLU A 194 -22.61 -2.65 12.30
CA GLU A 194 -22.75 -4.11 12.35
C GLU A 194 -21.44 -4.84 12.03
N ILE A 195 -20.46 -4.13 11.42
CA ILE A 195 -19.14 -4.71 11.15
C ILE A 195 -18.33 -4.73 12.45
N THR A 196 -17.98 -5.94 12.89
CA THR A 196 -17.23 -6.19 14.13
C THR A 196 -15.77 -6.55 13.90
N GLY A 197 -15.36 -6.76 12.64
CA GLY A 197 -13.98 -7.07 12.30
C GLY A 197 -13.69 -6.92 10.81
N ILE A 198 -12.44 -6.61 10.51
CA ILE A 198 -11.91 -6.54 9.13
C ILE A 198 -10.64 -7.38 9.07
N ARG A 199 -10.52 -8.24 8.06
CA ARG A 199 -9.31 -9.02 7.81
C ARG A 199 -8.93 -9.00 6.34
N VAL A 200 -7.73 -8.58 6.04
CA VAL A 200 -7.17 -8.64 4.68
C VAL A 200 -6.52 -10.00 4.45
N THR A 201 -6.84 -10.61 3.34
CA THR A 201 -6.25 -11.86 2.84
C THR A 201 -5.91 -11.71 1.36
N PRO A 202 -5.03 -12.55 0.79
CA PRO A 202 -4.72 -12.49 -0.64
C PRO A 202 -5.94 -12.75 -1.56
N ARG A 203 -7.04 -13.28 -1.03
CA ARG A 203 -8.26 -13.59 -1.79
C ARG A 203 -9.32 -12.50 -1.72
N GLY A 204 -9.22 -11.58 -0.75
CA GLY A 204 -10.20 -10.53 -0.52
C GLY A 204 -10.12 -9.96 0.88
N VAL A 205 -10.90 -8.93 1.12
CA VAL A 205 -11.11 -8.34 2.44
C VAL A 205 -12.35 -8.97 3.06
N ILE A 206 -12.18 -9.65 4.19
CA ILE A 206 -13.26 -10.29 4.93
C ILE A 206 -13.78 -9.26 5.94
N LEU A 207 -15.09 -8.97 5.85
CA LEU A 207 -15.81 -8.17 6.83
C LEU A 207 -16.65 -9.11 7.69
N TYR A 208 -16.49 -9.04 9.00
CA TYR A 208 -17.24 -9.85 9.95
C TYR A 208 -18.43 -9.06 10.48
N GLY A 209 -19.60 -9.71 10.54
CA GLY A 209 -20.81 -9.17 11.15
C GLY A 209 -20.89 -9.50 12.63
N GLY A 210 -21.48 -8.60 13.44
CA GLY A 210 -21.88 -8.89 14.80
C GLY A 210 -23.21 -9.66 14.82
N ARG A 211 -23.31 -10.63 15.70
CA ARG A 211 -24.60 -11.28 16.06
C ARG A 211 -25.39 -10.40 16.99
#